data_66e77eddeaf7823945cb9e58ecbb1765
#
_entry.id   66e77eddeaf7823945cb9e58ecbb1765
#
_cell.length_a   1.000
_cell.length_b   1.000
_cell.length_c   1.000
_cell.angle_alpha   90.00
_cell.angle_beta   90.00
_cell.angle_gamma   90.00
#
_symmetry.space_group_name_H-M   'P 1'
#
loop_
_entity.id
_entity.type
_entity.pdbx_description
1 polymer ?
#
loop_
_entity_poly.entity_id
_entity_poly.type
_entity_poly.pdbx_seq_one_letter_code
_entity_poly.pdbx_strand_id
1 'polypeptide(L)'
;MKRYEIRWAALDPASGAEMAKTRPVVIVSLDVLNERLETVTVCPLTSQLHPGWRTRLAVKTGRRRAEIAVDQIRTLSKSRLGRKLGSLSEDEARSLRRLITEMYGE
;
A
#
# COMPACT_ATOMS: atom_id res chain seq x y z
N MET A 1 0.81 13.28 -5.19
CA MET A 1 0.65 11.87 -4.81
C MET A 1 -0.45 11.23 -5.62
N LYS A 2 -0.08 10.26 -6.42
CA LYS A 2 -1.03 9.60 -7.33
C LYS A 2 -1.32 8.18 -6.90
N ARG A 3 -2.52 7.71 -7.25
CA ARG A 3 -2.94 6.34 -7.00
C ARG A 3 -1.94 5.36 -7.60
N TYR A 4 -1.60 4.33 -6.85
CA TYR A 4 -0.65 3.26 -7.19
C TYR A 4 0.82 3.66 -7.20
N GLU A 5 1.15 4.89 -6.81
CA GLU A 5 2.54 5.23 -6.49
C GLU A 5 2.99 4.46 -5.26
N ILE A 6 4.25 4.06 -5.30
CA ILE A 6 4.91 3.43 -4.16
C ILE A 6 5.84 4.48 -3.55
N ARG A 7 5.67 4.74 -2.26
CA ARG A 7 6.46 5.74 -1.54
C ARG A 7 6.91 5.19 -0.19
N TRP A 8 8.02 5.71 0.30
CA TRP A 8 8.38 5.51 1.71
C TRP A 8 7.33 6.16 2.60
N ALA A 9 7.02 5.52 3.71
CA ALA A 9 6.11 6.08 4.71
C ALA A 9 6.53 5.71 6.11
N ALA A 10 6.38 6.66 7.03
CA ALA A 10 6.59 6.43 8.46
C ALA A 10 5.29 5.89 9.05
N LEU A 11 5.30 4.63 9.47
CA LEU A 11 4.11 3.93 9.99
C LEU A 11 4.00 4.00 11.50
N ASP A 12 5.06 4.40 12.20
CA ASP A 12 5.02 4.59 13.66
C ASP A 12 4.24 5.86 14.02
N PRO A 13 3.53 5.88 15.16
CA PRO A 13 3.35 4.76 16.07
C PRO A 13 2.37 3.70 15.54
N ALA A 14 2.61 2.46 15.93
CA ALA A 14 1.74 1.32 15.59
C ALA A 14 1.55 0.47 16.84
N SER A 15 0.48 -0.31 16.89
CA SER A 15 0.13 -1.14 18.04
C SER A 15 -0.04 -2.60 17.65
N GLY A 16 0.47 -3.49 18.50
CA GLY A 16 0.26 -4.93 18.36
C GLY A 16 0.71 -5.47 17.02
N ALA A 17 -0.21 -6.08 16.27
CA ALA A 17 0.09 -6.72 15.00
C ALA A 17 0.17 -5.77 13.81
N GLU A 18 -0.03 -4.46 14.03
CA GLU A 18 0.11 -3.47 12.96
C GLU A 18 1.56 -3.37 12.50
N MET A 19 1.75 -3.20 11.20
CA MET A 19 3.08 -2.96 10.65
C MET A 19 3.60 -1.59 11.12
N ALA A 20 4.88 -1.55 11.48
CA ALA A 20 5.52 -0.40 12.09
C ALA A 20 6.73 0.05 11.28
N LYS A 21 7.42 1.09 11.78
CA LYS A 21 8.65 1.64 11.22
C LYS A 21 8.42 2.33 9.88
N THR A 22 9.49 2.63 9.17
CA THR A 22 9.43 3.20 7.83
C THR A 22 9.45 2.06 6.82
N ARG A 23 8.44 2.05 5.94
CA ARG A 23 8.27 1.00 4.93
C ARG A 23 7.77 1.60 3.63
N PRO A 24 7.99 0.91 2.51
CA PRO A 24 7.28 1.26 1.28
C PRO A 24 5.78 1.02 1.47
N VAL A 25 4.98 1.91 0.93
CA VAL A 25 3.52 1.76 0.88
C VAL A 25 3.05 2.07 -0.53
N VAL A 26 1.93 1.51 -0.92
CA VAL A 26 1.26 1.85 -2.19
C VAL A 26 0.02 2.68 -1.88
N ILE A 27 -0.13 3.79 -2.60
CA ILE A 27 -1.30 4.67 -2.48
C ILE A 27 -2.47 4.01 -3.22
N VAL A 28 -3.57 3.79 -2.53
CA VAL A 28 -4.76 3.13 -3.11
C VAL A 28 -5.96 4.06 -3.25
N SER A 29 -5.94 5.21 -2.59
CA SER A 29 -7.02 6.19 -2.70
C SER A 29 -7.03 6.89 -4.05
N LEU A 30 -8.22 7.31 -4.49
CA LEU A 30 -8.41 7.96 -5.78
C LEU A 30 -7.66 9.28 -5.88
N ASP A 31 -7.17 9.61 -7.06
CA ASP A 31 -6.43 10.85 -7.31
C ASP A 31 -7.20 12.09 -6.91
N VAL A 32 -8.50 12.13 -7.17
CA VAL A 32 -9.33 13.28 -6.82
C VAL A 32 -9.37 13.50 -5.30
N LEU A 33 -9.36 12.42 -4.53
CA LEU A 33 -9.29 12.51 -3.06
C LEU A 33 -7.89 12.90 -2.60
N ASN A 34 -6.87 12.35 -3.24
CA ASN A 34 -5.48 12.64 -2.89
C ASN A 34 -5.12 14.11 -3.10
N GLU A 35 -5.75 14.75 -4.08
CA GLU A 35 -5.54 16.18 -4.33
C GLU A 35 -6.21 17.07 -3.29
N ARG A 36 -7.35 16.64 -2.75
CA ARG A 36 -8.20 17.47 -1.89
C ARG A 36 -8.00 17.26 -0.40
N LEU A 37 -7.61 16.04 0.00
CA LEU A 37 -7.48 15.70 1.41
C LEU A 37 -6.03 15.82 1.88
N GLU A 38 -5.86 16.05 3.17
CA GLU A 38 -4.54 16.05 3.82
C GLU A 38 -4.04 14.63 4.09
N THR A 39 -4.85 13.63 3.76
CA THR A 39 -4.56 12.21 4.00
C THR A 39 -4.60 11.42 2.70
N VAL A 40 -3.96 10.26 2.72
CA VAL A 40 -4.06 9.25 1.66
C VAL A 40 -4.30 7.90 2.30
N THR A 41 -4.98 7.01 1.58
CA THR A 41 -5.15 5.63 2.01
C THR A 41 -4.11 4.77 1.33
N VAL A 42 -3.43 3.94 2.10
CA VAL A 42 -2.28 3.16 1.64
C VAL A 42 -2.36 1.71 2.11
N CYS A 43 -1.65 0.84 1.42
CA CYS A 43 -1.36 -0.52 1.88
C CYS A 43 0.16 -0.67 2.00
N PRO A 44 0.68 -1.16 3.13
CA PRO A 44 2.11 -1.38 3.28
C PRO A 44 2.61 -2.52 2.39
N LEU A 45 3.88 -2.42 1.97
CA LEU A 45 4.59 -3.51 1.34
C LEU A 45 5.54 -4.15 2.35
N THR A 46 5.75 -5.46 2.22
CA THR A 46 6.68 -6.19 3.07
C THR A 46 7.49 -7.16 2.24
N SER A 47 8.76 -7.35 2.62
CA SER A 47 9.62 -8.39 2.05
C SER A 47 9.41 -9.75 2.74
N GLN A 48 8.69 -9.76 3.86
CA GLN A 48 8.35 -10.99 4.57
C GLN A 48 7.13 -11.62 3.90
N LEU A 49 7.41 -12.64 3.09
CA LEU A 49 6.39 -13.25 2.25
C LEU A 49 5.59 -14.31 3.00
N HIS A 50 4.28 -14.33 2.75
CA HIS A 50 3.37 -15.34 3.26
C HIS A 50 2.57 -15.92 2.09
N PRO A 51 3.18 -16.79 1.28
CA PRO A 51 2.49 -17.39 0.14
C PRO A 51 1.21 -18.11 0.60
N GLY A 52 0.14 -17.91 -0.14
CA GLY A 52 -1.14 -18.52 0.20
C GLY A 52 -2.03 -17.68 1.12
N TRP A 53 -1.55 -16.60 1.69
CA TRP A 53 -2.41 -15.67 2.43
C TRP A 53 -3.28 -14.89 1.45
N ARG A 54 -4.59 -15.00 1.63
CA ARG A 54 -5.56 -14.35 0.73
C ARG A 54 -5.59 -12.83 0.87
N THR A 55 -5.00 -12.30 1.93
CA THR A 55 -4.94 -10.86 2.21
C THR A 55 -3.71 -10.19 1.62
N ARG A 56 -2.86 -10.95 0.95
CA ARG A 56 -1.59 -10.49 0.42
C ARG A 56 -1.56 -10.59 -1.09
N LEU A 57 -0.96 -9.60 -1.74
CA LEU A 57 -0.76 -9.59 -3.18
C LEU A 57 0.73 -9.57 -3.47
N ALA A 58 1.21 -10.60 -4.17
CA ALA A 58 2.61 -10.66 -4.59
C ALA A 58 2.87 -9.64 -5.71
N VAL A 59 3.93 -8.87 -5.57
CA VAL A 59 4.34 -7.87 -6.57
C VAL A 59 5.86 -7.88 -6.67
N LYS A 60 6.38 -7.23 -7.71
CA LYS A 60 7.81 -6.99 -7.84
C LYS A 60 8.09 -5.50 -7.76
N THR A 61 9.02 -5.13 -6.89
CA THR A 61 9.54 -3.77 -6.81
C THR A 61 10.98 -3.82 -7.31
N GLY A 62 11.19 -3.41 -8.58
CA GLY A 62 12.47 -3.61 -9.23
C GLY A 62 12.75 -5.10 -9.40
N ARG A 63 13.86 -5.59 -8.82
CA ARG A 63 14.24 -7.00 -8.86
C ARG A 63 13.81 -7.80 -7.64
N ARG A 64 13.19 -7.15 -6.67
CA ARG A 64 12.80 -7.77 -5.39
C ARG A 64 11.36 -8.19 -5.41
N ARG A 65 11.10 -9.34 -4.79
CA ARG A 65 9.74 -9.78 -4.51
C ARG A 65 9.26 -9.12 -3.22
N ALA A 66 8.03 -8.68 -3.25
CA ALA A 66 7.37 -8.10 -2.08
C ALA A 66 5.91 -8.52 -2.10
N GLU A 67 5.24 -8.28 -0.98
CA GLU A 67 3.79 -8.46 -0.89
C GLU A 67 3.15 -7.17 -0.42
N ILE A 68 2.01 -6.85 -1.02
CA ILE A 68 1.15 -5.78 -0.52
C ILE A 68 0.26 -6.37 0.54
N ALA A 69 0.33 -5.82 1.75
CA ALA A 69 -0.50 -6.28 2.87
C ALA A 69 -1.82 -5.51 2.85
N VAL A 70 -2.81 -6.03 2.12
CA VAL A 70 -4.11 -5.38 1.98
C VAL A 70 -4.89 -5.41 3.29
N ASP A 71 -4.63 -6.41 4.15
CA ASP A 71 -5.19 -6.47 5.49
C ASP A 71 -4.68 -5.36 6.42
N GLN A 72 -3.60 -4.68 6.05
CA GLN A 72 -3.02 -3.56 6.81
C GLN A 72 -3.37 -2.20 6.18
N ILE A 73 -4.40 -2.15 5.35
CA ILE A 73 -4.85 -0.91 4.73
C ILE A 73 -5.13 0.15 5.81
N ARG A 74 -4.63 1.37 5.60
CA ARG A 74 -4.80 2.44 6.58
C ARG A 74 -4.71 3.81 5.92
N THR A 75 -5.27 4.79 6.62
CA THR A 75 -5.17 6.20 6.22
C THR A 75 -3.99 6.84 6.94
N LEU A 76 -3.18 7.55 6.18
CA LEU A 76 -2.02 8.28 6.70
C LEU A 76 -2.12 9.76 6.34
N SER A 77 -1.61 10.60 7.22
CA SER A 77 -1.35 11.99 6.89
C SER A 77 -0.30 12.06 5.78
N LYS A 78 -0.47 12.94 4.81
CA LYS A 78 0.50 13.13 3.73
C LYS A 78 1.90 13.44 4.23
N SER A 79 2.00 14.07 5.40
CA SER A 79 3.30 14.40 6.01
C SER A 79 4.12 13.17 6.38
N ARG A 80 3.50 12.01 6.46
CA ARG A 80 4.21 10.74 6.73
C ARG A 80 4.79 10.09 5.47
N LEU A 81 4.39 10.56 4.29
CA LEU A 81 4.86 10.03 3.02
C LEU A 81 6.16 10.71 2.60
N GLY A 82 7.12 9.90 2.19
CA GLY A 82 8.41 10.36 1.73
C GLY A 82 8.57 10.19 0.22
N ARG A 83 9.78 9.89 -0.20
CA ARG A 83 10.17 9.81 -1.60
C ARG A 83 9.39 8.74 -2.37
N LYS A 84 9.03 9.08 -3.61
CA LYS A 84 8.46 8.12 -4.55
C LYS A 84 9.53 7.09 -4.95
N LEU A 85 9.16 5.82 -4.87
CA LEU A 85 10.03 4.70 -5.25
C LEU A 85 9.69 4.15 -6.62
N GLY A 86 8.45 4.31 -7.06
CA GLY A 86 7.95 3.77 -8.31
C GLY A 86 6.44 3.78 -8.35
N SER A 87 5.89 2.95 -9.20
CA SER A 87 4.43 2.77 -9.32
C SER A 87 4.15 1.32 -9.67
N LEU A 88 2.97 0.84 -9.31
CA LEU A 88 2.52 -0.47 -9.75
C LEU A 88 2.32 -0.49 -11.26
N SER A 89 2.53 -1.65 -11.88
CA SER A 89 2.09 -1.88 -13.26
C SER A 89 0.57 -1.90 -13.32
N GLU A 90 0.02 -1.80 -14.54
CA GLU A 90 -1.43 -1.87 -14.72
C GLU A 90 -2.00 -3.22 -14.24
N ASP A 91 -1.29 -4.31 -14.51
CA ASP A 91 -1.73 -5.64 -14.06
C ASP A 91 -1.70 -5.76 -12.55
N GLU A 92 -0.65 -5.26 -11.90
CA GLU A 92 -0.57 -5.24 -10.44
C GLU A 92 -1.68 -4.38 -9.84
N ALA A 93 -1.93 -3.20 -10.43
CA ALA A 93 -2.99 -2.31 -9.96
C ALA A 93 -4.36 -2.96 -10.09
N ARG A 94 -4.61 -3.66 -11.20
CA ARG A 94 -5.88 -4.38 -11.41
C ARG A 94 -6.08 -5.48 -10.39
N SER A 95 -5.04 -6.26 -10.14
CA SER A 95 -5.08 -7.32 -9.12
C SER A 95 -5.33 -6.75 -7.74
N LEU A 96 -4.70 -5.61 -7.43
CA LEU A 96 -4.90 -4.93 -6.15
C LEU A 96 -6.34 -4.45 -5.99
N ARG A 97 -6.94 -3.85 -7.03
CA ARG A 97 -8.35 -3.42 -6.98
C ARG A 97 -9.28 -4.59 -6.73
N ARG A 98 -9.04 -5.73 -7.38
CA ARG A 98 -9.84 -6.93 -7.18
C ARG A 98 -9.76 -7.42 -5.73
N LEU A 99 -8.57 -7.43 -5.17
CA LEU A 99 -8.37 -7.90 -3.81
C LEU A 99 -9.02 -6.94 -2.80
N ILE A 100 -8.88 -5.64 -3.00
CA ILE A 100 -9.55 -4.64 -2.14
C ILE A 100 -11.07 -4.84 -2.21
N THR A 101 -11.62 -5.05 -3.40
CA THR A 101 -13.05 -5.28 -3.58
C THR A 101 -13.49 -6.57 -2.90
N GLU A 102 -12.71 -7.63 -3.02
CA GLU A 102 -12.99 -8.91 -2.36
C GLU A 102 -13.01 -8.77 -0.85
N MET A 103 -12.08 -8.03 -0.27
CA MET A 103 -11.94 -7.91 1.18
C MET A 103 -12.88 -6.89 1.81
N TYR A 104 -13.14 -5.78 1.13
CA TYR A 104 -13.84 -4.63 1.72
C TYR A 104 -15.06 -4.17 0.92
N GLY A 105 -15.21 -4.60 -0.31
CA GLY A 105 -16.37 -4.30 -1.13
C GLY A 105 -17.54 -5.28 -0.88
N GLU A 106 -18.58 -5.11 -1.63
CA GLU A 106 -19.73 -6.01 -1.57
C GLU A 106 -19.56 -7.22 -2.49
#